data_f3bb705d375784b3764a7a0240d6c6a7
#
_entry.id   f3bb705d375784b3764a7a0240d6c6a7
#
_cell.length_a   1.000
_cell.length_b   1.000
_cell.length_c   1.000
_cell.angle_alpha   90.00
_cell.angle_beta   90.00
_cell.angle_gamma   90.00
#
_symmetry.space_group_name_H-M   'P 1'
#
loop_
_entity.id
_entity.type
_entity.pdbx_description
1 polymer ?
#
loop_
_entity_poly.entity_id
_entity_poly.type
_entity_poly.pdbx_seq_one_letter_code
_entity_poly.pdbx_strand_id
1 'polypeptide(L)'
;MNQVRVIEVKQSVFADNDKRAAALRGELKERGVFLLNLMSAPGSGKTTTLRRTAELLKDEIKIGVMEADIDSDVDARAMAAAGVRSIQLHTGGMCHLDADMTRQGLDELLAEGGVELAILENVGNLVCPAEFDTGAVKNAAILSVPEGDDKPLKYPLMFQVCDVVLINKTDVAPYFDFDLDKCREHIKMRNPSAVVIPICAKTGEGVDAWADWLREQIAAWRN
;
A
#
# COMPACT_ATOMS: atom_id res chain seq x y z
N MET A 1 -31.71 22.97 -32.28
CA MET A 1 -30.43 22.30 -32.14
C MET A 1 -30.45 21.60 -30.79
N ASN A 2 -30.49 20.27 -30.81
CA ASN A 2 -30.40 19.50 -29.54
C ASN A 2 -28.95 19.57 -29.07
N GLN A 3 -28.70 20.33 -28.00
CA GLN A 3 -27.42 20.25 -27.29
C GLN A 3 -27.29 18.88 -26.63
N VAL A 4 -26.29 18.11 -27.03
CA VAL A 4 -25.92 16.89 -26.33
C VAL A 4 -25.32 17.31 -24.99
N ARG A 5 -25.93 16.91 -23.89
CA ARG A 5 -25.45 17.16 -22.54
C ARG A 5 -24.40 16.09 -22.21
N VAL A 6 -23.14 16.47 -22.21
CA VAL A 6 -22.03 15.61 -21.75
C VAL A 6 -21.97 15.68 -20.24
N ILE A 7 -22.15 14.54 -19.57
CA ILE A 7 -22.00 14.42 -18.11
C ILE A 7 -20.69 13.70 -17.86
N GLU A 8 -19.76 14.35 -17.17
CA GLU A 8 -18.53 13.73 -16.70
C GLU A 8 -18.80 12.88 -15.45
N VAL A 9 -19.26 11.65 -15.66
CA VAL A 9 -19.62 10.71 -14.59
C VAL A 9 -18.39 10.33 -13.72
N LYS A 10 -17.21 10.31 -14.33
CA LYS A 10 -15.95 9.97 -13.65
C LYS A 10 -15.65 10.92 -12.47
N GLN A 11 -15.87 12.23 -12.65
CA GLN A 11 -15.61 13.22 -11.58
C GLN A 11 -16.54 13.07 -10.38
N SER A 12 -17.81 12.70 -10.57
CA SER A 12 -18.74 12.52 -9.47
C SER A 12 -18.41 11.29 -8.63
N VAL A 13 -17.95 10.19 -9.25
CA VAL A 13 -17.53 8.96 -8.55
C VAL A 13 -16.31 9.22 -7.67
N PHE A 14 -15.30 9.88 -8.19
CA PHE A 14 -14.09 10.22 -7.41
C PHE A 14 -14.41 11.17 -6.25
N ALA A 15 -15.18 12.24 -6.48
CA ALA A 15 -15.51 13.21 -5.45
C ALA A 15 -16.32 12.59 -4.28
N ASP A 16 -17.19 11.62 -4.55
CA ASP A 16 -17.90 10.89 -3.51
C ASP A 16 -17.02 9.92 -2.76
N ASN A 17 -16.10 9.22 -3.46
CA ASN A 17 -15.10 8.38 -2.82
C ASN A 17 -14.18 9.19 -1.89
N ASP A 18 -13.69 10.36 -2.33
CA ASP A 18 -12.80 11.21 -1.53
C ASP A 18 -13.45 11.66 -0.22
N LYS A 19 -14.76 11.98 -0.24
CA LYS A 19 -15.50 12.29 0.99
C LYS A 19 -15.59 11.11 1.94
N ARG A 20 -15.83 9.91 1.42
CA ARG A 20 -15.91 8.67 2.21
C ARG A 20 -14.54 8.30 2.76
N ALA A 21 -13.47 8.46 1.96
CA ALA A 21 -12.09 8.25 2.38
C ALA A 21 -11.69 9.21 3.52
N ALA A 22 -12.07 10.49 3.40
CA ALA A 22 -11.81 11.48 4.46
C ALA A 22 -12.58 11.14 5.76
N ALA A 23 -13.84 10.72 5.65
CA ALA A 23 -14.63 10.27 6.80
C ALA A 23 -14.01 9.04 7.48
N LEU A 24 -13.62 8.03 6.67
CA LEU A 24 -12.94 6.83 7.18
C LEU A 24 -11.65 7.18 7.92
N ARG A 25 -10.84 8.09 7.37
CA ARG A 25 -9.60 8.57 8.01
C ARG A 25 -9.86 9.23 9.36
N GLY A 26 -10.95 10.01 9.47
CA GLY A 26 -11.41 10.61 10.74
C GLY A 26 -11.76 9.57 11.79
N GLU A 27 -12.54 8.55 11.42
CA GLU A 27 -12.90 7.44 12.32
C GLU A 27 -11.68 6.63 12.77
N LEU A 28 -10.73 6.38 11.87
CA LEU A 28 -9.49 5.69 12.20
C LEU A 28 -8.63 6.49 13.19
N LYS A 29 -8.62 7.82 13.06
CA LYS A 29 -7.94 8.72 14.01
C LYS A 29 -8.55 8.60 15.41
N GLU A 30 -9.88 8.65 15.52
CA GLU A 30 -10.60 8.49 16.79
C GLU A 30 -10.35 7.11 17.44
N ARG A 31 -10.22 6.06 16.63
CA ARG A 31 -9.92 4.69 17.08
C ARG A 31 -8.44 4.44 17.36
N GLY A 32 -7.55 5.36 17.02
CA GLY A 32 -6.10 5.20 17.14
C GLY A 32 -5.51 4.13 16.21
N VAL A 33 -6.19 3.82 15.10
CA VAL A 33 -5.76 2.83 14.10
C VAL A 33 -5.05 3.55 12.96
N PHE A 34 -3.82 3.11 12.65
CA PHE A 34 -3.07 3.58 11.50
C PHE A 34 -3.34 2.64 10.32
N LEU A 35 -3.88 3.15 9.21
CA LEU A 35 -4.09 2.39 7.98
C LEU A 35 -3.01 2.73 6.96
N LEU A 36 -2.29 1.71 6.51
CA LEU A 36 -1.33 1.78 5.41
C LEU A 36 -1.93 1.13 4.16
N ASN A 37 -1.93 1.82 3.03
CA ASN A 37 -2.22 1.23 1.72
C ASN A 37 -0.90 0.82 1.05
N LEU A 38 -0.70 -0.46 0.78
CA LEU A 38 0.49 -1.03 0.16
C LEU A 38 0.20 -1.44 -1.28
N MET A 39 0.81 -0.77 -2.22
CA MET A 39 0.59 -0.92 -3.66
C MET A 39 1.85 -1.46 -4.36
N SER A 40 1.68 -2.23 -5.43
CA SER A 40 2.80 -2.68 -6.26
C SER A 40 2.35 -3.40 -7.52
N ALA A 41 3.29 -3.73 -8.40
CA ALA A 41 3.07 -4.73 -9.44
C ALA A 41 3.00 -6.16 -8.83
N PRO A 42 2.38 -7.12 -9.55
CA PRO A 42 2.48 -8.53 -9.19
C PRO A 42 3.96 -8.99 -9.14
N GLY A 43 4.28 -9.84 -8.17
CA GLY A 43 5.62 -10.40 -8.04
C GLY A 43 6.70 -9.45 -7.50
N SER A 44 6.38 -8.22 -7.09
CA SER A 44 7.34 -7.25 -6.48
C SER A 44 7.86 -7.70 -5.12
N GLY A 45 7.19 -8.63 -4.44
CA GLY A 45 7.56 -9.16 -3.13
C GLY A 45 6.75 -8.59 -1.96
N LYS A 46 5.48 -8.19 -2.17
CA LYS A 46 4.56 -7.71 -1.13
C LYS A 46 4.50 -8.64 0.06
N THR A 47 4.08 -9.88 -0.14
CA THR A 47 3.91 -10.89 0.92
C THR A 47 5.17 -11.11 1.72
N THR A 48 6.36 -11.18 1.04
CA THR A 48 7.64 -11.33 1.74
C THR A 48 7.96 -10.10 2.58
N THR A 49 7.71 -8.91 2.06
CA THR A 49 7.90 -7.64 2.78
C THR A 49 6.98 -7.55 3.99
N LEU A 50 5.70 -7.87 3.84
CA LEU A 50 4.72 -7.88 4.94
C LEU A 50 5.10 -8.87 6.04
N ARG A 51 5.53 -10.07 5.66
CA ARG A 51 6.00 -11.07 6.65
C ARG A 51 7.20 -10.54 7.44
N ARG A 52 8.19 -9.95 6.79
CA ARG A 52 9.34 -9.34 7.48
C ARG A 52 8.94 -8.18 8.36
N THR A 53 8.02 -7.34 7.90
CA THR A 53 7.45 -6.25 8.68
C THR A 53 6.79 -6.78 9.96
N ALA A 54 5.98 -7.83 9.83
CA ALA A 54 5.33 -8.47 10.96
C ALA A 54 6.33 -9.09 11.94
N GLU A 55 7.34 -9.80 11.44
CA GLU A 55 8.41 -10.37 12.28
C GLU A 55 9.11 -9.32 13.14
N LEU A 56 9.35 -8.10 12.60
CA LEU A 56 10.03 -7.02 13.31
C LEU A 56 9.13 -6.25 14.29
N LEU A 57 7.83 -6.12 13.99
CA LEU A 57 6.95 -5.21 14.73
C LEU A 57 5.93 -5.90 15.64
N LYS A 58 5.69 -7.22 15.50
CA LYS A 58 4.60 -7.95 16.18
C LYS A 58 4.62 -7.87 17.71
N ASP A 59 5.80 -7.73 18.32
CA ASP A 59 5.96 -7.65 19.77
C ASP A 59 5.72 -6.23 20.30
N GLU A 60 5.67 -5.24 19.41
CA GLU A 60 5.51 -3.81 19.74
C GLU A 60 4.16 -3.26 19.29
N ILE A 61 3.65 -3.72 18.15
CA ILE A 61 2.48 -3.17 17.45
C ILE A 61 1.56 -4.33 17.03
N LYS A 62 0.29 -4.23 17.35
CA LYS A 62 -0.72 -5.22 16.92
C LYS A 62 -1.10 -4.96 15.47
N ILE A 63 -0.63 -5.85 14.59
CA ILE A 63 -0.79 -5.75 13.15
C ILE A 63 -1.98 -6.57 12.69
N GLY A 64 -2.76 -6.02 11.78
CA GLY A 64 -3.77 -6.73 11.00
C GLY A 64 -3.59 -6.44 9.50
N VAL A 65 -3.81 -7.43 8.66
CA VAL A 65 -3.63 -7.32 7.21
C VAL A 65 -4.94 -7.62 6.48
N MET A 66 -5.29 -6.77 5.54
CA MET A 66 -6.35 -7.00 4.56
C MET A 66 -5.68 -7.26 3.22
N GLU A 67 -5.90 -8.41 2.63
CA GLU A 67 -5.31 -8.80 1.37
C GLU A 67 -6.35 -8.75 0.25
N ALA A 68 -6.14 -7.87 -0.70
CA ALA A 68 -7.01 -7.73 -1.85
C ALA A 68 -6.47 -8.55 -3.02
N ASP A 69 -7.19 -9.58 -3.40
CA ASP A 69 -6.91 -10.36 -4.59
C ASP A 69 -8.20 -10.62 -5.38
N ILE A 70 -8.03 -10.99 -6.65
CA ILE A 70 -9.17 -11.28 -7.52
C ILE A 70 -9.85 -12.58 -7.10
N ASP A 71 -9.06 -13.63 -6.75
CA ASP A 71 -9.60 -14.97 -6.44
C ASP A 71 -8.64 -15.89 -5.62
N SER A 72 -7.58 -15.37 -4.98
CA SER A 72 -6.59 -16.17 -4.26
C SER A 72 -6.57 -15.84 -2.77
N ASP A 73 -6.40 -16.86 -1.91
CA ASP A 73 -6.24 -16.73 -0.45
C ASP A 73 -4.85 -17.17 0.05
N VAL A 74 -3.91 -17.39 -0.87
CA VAL A 74 -2.58 -17.94 -0.56
C VAL A 74 -1.79 -17.01 0.34
N ASP A 75 -1.84 -15.70 0.08
CA ASP A 75 -1.08 -14.70 0.83
C ASP A 75 -1.68 -14.49 2.24
N ALA A 76 -3.02 -14.45 2.36
CA ALA A 76 -3.71 -14.39 3.66
C ALA A 76 -3.35 -15.57 4.57
N ARG A 77 -3.28 -16.78 4.00
CA ARG A 77 -2.83 -17.97 4.74
C ARG A 77 -1.38 -17.86 5.19
N ALA A 78 -0.50 -17.28 4.37
CA ALA A 78 0.90 -17.08 4.71
C ALA A 78 1.05 -16.09 5.89
N MET A 79 0.25 -15.02 5.92
CA MET A 79 0.24 -14.06 7.03
C MET A 79 -0.37 -14.67 8.30
N ALA A 80 -1.46 -15.42 8.20
CA ALA A 80 -2.04 -16.12 9.33
C ALA A 80 -1.08 -17.14 9.95
N ALA A 81 -0.31 -17.87 9.11
CA ALA A 81 0.74 -18.77 9.56
C ALA A 81 1.88 -18.05 10.30
N ALA A 82 2.13 -16.77 9.99
CA ALA A 82 3.07 -15.92 10.71
C ALA A 82 2.50 -15.33 12.01
N GLY A 83 1.26 -15.69 12.39
CA GLY A 83 0.58 -15.21 13.60
C GLY A 83 0.01 -13.79 13.48
N VAL A 84 -0.17 -13.29 12.27
CA VAL A 84 -0.79 -11.99 12.00
C VAL A 84 -2.26 -12.20 11.66
N ARG A 85 -3.16 -11.40 12.26
CA ARG A 85 -4.56 -11.39 11.85
C ARG A 85 -4.65 -10.96 10.40
N SER A 86 -5.21 -11.82 9.56
CA SER A 86 -5.36 -11.54 8.13
C SER A 86 -6.76 -11.87 7.67
N ILE A 87 -7.30 -11.03 6.80
CA ILE A 87 -8.56 -11.26 6.09
C ILE A 87 -8.34 -11.11 4.59
N GLN A 88 -9.08 -11.90 3.83
CA GLN A 88 -9.08 -11.84 2.38
C GLN A 88 -10.24 -10.98 1.89
N LEU A 89 -9.97 -10.03 0.99
CA LEU A 89 -10.95 -9.23 0.28
C LEU A 89 -11.04 -9.70 -1.17
N HIS A 90 -12.15 -10.32 -1.53
CA HIS A 90 -12.42 -10.65 -2.94
C HIS A 90 -13.02 -9.44 -3.64
N THR A 91 -12.30 -8.90 -4.62
CA THR A 91 -12.72 -7.67 -5.33
C THR A 91 -13.79 -7.91 -6.39
N GLY A 92 -14.16 -9.18 -6.65
CA GLY A 92 -15.15 -9.51 -7.68
C GLY A 92 -14.71 -9.13 -9.09
N GLY A 93 -13.39 -9.14 -9.36
CA GLY A 93 -12.80 -8.79 -10.65
C GLY A 93 -12.40 -7.31 -10.80
N MET A 94 -12.58 -6.50 -9.77
CA MET A 94 -12.07 -5.12 -9.78
C MET A 94 -10.56 -5.08 -9.52
N CYS A 95 -9.87 -4.17 -10.20
CA CYS A 95 -8.42 -4.03 -10.16
C CYS A 95 -7.94 -3.02 -9.08
N HIS A 96 -8.81 -2.57 -8.19
CA HIS A 96 -8.54 -1.60 -7.13
C HIS A 96 -9.55 -1.77 -5.99
N LEU A 97 -9.24 -1.11 -4.88
CA LEU A 97 -10.16 -0.89 -3.77
C LEU A 97 -10.44 0.60 -3.62
N ASP A 98 -11.67 0.94 -3.28
CA ASP A 98 -12.11 2.27 -2.89
C ASP A 98 -12.29 2.37 -1.35
N ALA A 99 -12.76 3.52 -0.87
CA ALA A 99 -12.95 3.75 0.56
C ALA A 99 -14.04 2.86 1.18
N ASP A 100 -15.12 2.55 0.46
CA ASP A 100 -16.20 1.71 0.97
C ASP A 100 -15.78 0.24 1.07
N MET A 101 -15.05 -0.27 0.07
CA MET A 101 -14.49 -1.61 0.09
C MET A 101 -13.45 -1.75 1.20
N THR A 102 -12.62 -0.73 1.39
CA THR A 102 -11.63 -0.69 2.48
C THR A 102 -12.33 -0.67 3.84
N ARG A 103 -13.41 0.10 4.00
CA ARG A 103 -14.22 0.14 5.22
C ARG A 103 -14.78 -1.24 5.57
N GLN A 104 -15.37 -1.95 4.60
CA GLN A 104 -15.92 -3.29 4.83
C GLN A 104 -14.84 -4.25 5.36
N GLY A 105 -13.64 -4.21 4.77
CA GLY A 105 -12.53 -5.01 5.26
C GLY A 105 -12.06 -4.61 6.66
N LEU A 106 -12.00 -3.32 6.95
CA LEU A 106 -11.63 -2.82 8.27
C LEU A 106 -12.64 -3.19 9.35
N ASP A 107 -13.94 -3.12 9.06
CA ASP A 107 -14.97 -3.49 10.01
C ASP A 107 -14.82 -4.95 10.46
N GLU A 108 -14.53 -5.85 9.54
CA GLU A 108 -14.24 -7.26 9.83
C GLU A 108 -12.91 -7.42 10.57
N LEU A 109 -11.83 -6.79 10.08
CA LEU A 109 -10.50 -6.88 10.70
C LEU A 109 -10.50 -6.38 12.15
N LEU A 110 -11.29 -5.34 12.43
CA LEU A 110 -11.32 -4.65 13.73
C LEU A 110 -12.43 -5.18 14.66
N ALA A 111 -13.28 -6.12 14.21
CA ALA A 111 -14.42 -6.64 14.99
C ALA A 111 -13.99 -7.22 16.34
N GLU A 112 -12.85 -7.92 16.40
CA GLU A 112 -12.30 -8.49 17.64
C GLU A 112 -11.41 -7.51 18.43
N GLY A 113 -11.22 -6.29 17.92
CA GLY A 113 -10.39 -5.26 18.53
C GLY A 113 -8.89 -5.51 18.47
N GLY A 114 -8.13 -4.59 19.03
CA GLY A 114 -6.70 -4.75 19.28
C GLY A 114 -5.75 -4.51 18.12
N VAL A 115 -6.22 -4.13 16.91
CA VAL A 115 -5.34 -3.76 15.79
C VAL A 115 -4.95 -2.29 15.93
N GLU A 116 -3.66 -2.01 15.80
CA GLU A 116 -3.07 -0.67 15.87
C GLU A 116 -2.51 -0.22 14.51
N LEU A 117 -1.98 -1.17 13.73
CA LEU A 117 -1.55 -1.00 12.35
C LEU A 117 -2.38 -1.93 11.47
N ALA A 118 -3.28 -1.36 10.70
CA ALA A 118 -3.97 -2.06 9.62
C ALA A 118 -3.19 -1.84 8.30
N ILE A 119 -2.90 -2.91 7.58
CA ILE A 119 -2.25 -2.84 6.28
C ILE A 119 -3.23 -3.36 5.23
N LEU A 120 -3.54 -2.54 4.25
CA LEU A 120 -4.25 -2.93 3.05
C LEU A 120 -3.23 -3.32 2.00
N GLU A 121 -3.04 -4.61 1.75
CA GLU A 121 -2.36 -5.08 0.56
C GLU A 121 -3.29 -4.95 -0.63
N ASN A 122 -3.07 -3.92 -1.45
CA ASN A 122 -3.91 -3.63 -2.60
C ASN A 122 -3.63 -4.60 -3.76
N VAL A 123 -4.58 -4.70 -4.68
CA VAL A 123 -4.45 -5.54 -5.89
C VAL A 123 -3.15 -5.23 -6.61
N GLY A 124 -2.48 -6.26 -7.11
CA GLY A 124 -1.23 -6.14 -7.86
C GLY A 124 -1.42 -5.40 -9.19
N ASN A 125 -1.33 -4.07 -9.15
CA ASN A 125 -1.54 -3.16 -10.29
C ASN A 125 -0.87 -1.81 -10.01
N LEU A 126 -0.27 -1.19 -11.04
CA LEU A 126 0.41 0.11 -10.91
C LEU A 126 -0.44 1.31 -11.37
N VAL A 127 -1.67 1.09 -11.82
CA VAL A 127 -2.55 2.15 -12.36
C VAL A 127 -3.76 2.36 -11.46
N CYS A 128 -4.69 1.39 -11.48
CA CYS A 128 -5.99 1.54 -10.81
C CYS A 128 -5.89 1.84 -9.30
N PRO A 129 -5.03 1.16 -8.50
CA PRO A 129 -4.92 1.43 -7.06
C PRO A 129 -4.48 2.86 -6.72
N ALA A 130 -3.81 3.54 -7.63
CA ALA A 130 -3.37 4.93 -7.44
C ALA A 130 -4.47 5.96 -7.76
N GLU A 131 -5.53 5.55 -8.46
CA GLU A 131 -6.64 6.45 -8.85
C GLU A 131 -7.66 6.67 -7.73
N PHE A 132 -7.77 5.74 -6.76
CA PHE A 132 -8.79 5.78 -5.72
C PHE A 132 -8.19 5.94 -4.33
N ASP A 133 -8.67 6.94 -3.60
CA ASP A 133 -8.34 7.10 -2.19
C ASP A 133 -9.05 6.01 -1.36
N THR A 134 -8.28 5.16 -0.72
CA THR A 134 -8.77 4.06 0.12
C THR A 134 -9.12 4.49 1.54
N GLY A 135 -8.91 5.75 1.91
CA GLY A 135 -9.00 6.23 3.29
C GLY A 135 -7.76 5.92 4.12
N ALA A 136 -6.68 5.43 3.51
CA ALA A 136 -5.43 5.18 4.22
C ALA A 136 -4.78 6.46 4.72
N VAL A 137 -4.07 6.36 5.84
CA VAL A 137 -3.28 7.45 6.45
C VAL A 137 -2.04 7.72 5.60
N LYS A 138 -1.42 6.64 5.11
CA LYS A 138 -0.22 6.68 4.28
C LYS A 138 -0.30 5.66 3.14
N ASN A 139 0.33 6.00 2.03
CA ASN A 139 0.49 5.14 0.87
C ASN A 139 1.95 4.72 0.72
N ALA A 140 2.18 3.42 0.58
CA ALA A 140 3.47 2.83 0.28
C ALA A 140 3.44 2.13 -1.09
N ALA A 141 4.51 2.23 -1.85
CA ALA A 141 4.70 1.42 -3.04
C ALA A 141 5.90 0.49 -2.90
N ILE A 142 5.82 -0.72 -3.46
CA ILE A 142 6.97 -1.59 -3.66
C ILE A 142 7.28 -1.64 -5.15
N LEU A 143 8.49 -1.24 -5.51
CA LEU A 143 9.09 -1.41 -6.82
C LEU A 143 10.26 -2.40 -6.69
N SER A 144 10.29 -3.47 -7.46
CA SER A 144 11.41 -4.40 -7.42
C SER A 144 12.42 -4.11 -8.53
N VAL A 145 13.70 -4.39 -8.26
CA VAL A 145 14.81 -4.23 -9.21
C VAL A 145 14.50 -4.80 -10.61
N PRO A 146 13.95 -6.04 -10.75
CA PRO A 146 13.63 -6.59 -12.07
C PRO A 146 12.60 -5.82 -12.89
N GLU A 147 11.84 -4.91 -12.26
CA GLU A 147 10.85 -4.11 -12.96
C GLU A 147 11.43 -2.93 -13.74
N GLY A 148 12.66 -2.51 -13.42
CA GLY A 148 13.36 -1.40 -14.05
C GLY A 148 13.23 -0.07 -13.31
N ASP A 149 14.28 0.76 -13.40
CA ASP A 149 14.38 2.06 -12.75
C ASP A 149 13.54 3.17 -13.40
N ASP A 150 13.00 2.89 -14.57
CA ASP A 150 12.15 3.79 -15.36
C ASP A 150 10.64 3.66 -15.04
N LYS A 151 10.24 2.75 -14.16
CA LYS A 151 8.84 2.57 -13.74
C LYS A 151 8.19 3.86 -13.23
N PRO A 152 8.85 4.73 -12.45
CA PRO A 152 8.26 5.98 -12.01
C PRO A 152 7.93 6.94 -13.16
N LEU A 153 8.60 6.80 -14.30
CA LEU A 153 8.29 7.59 -15.50
C LEU A 153 7.08 7.03 -16.25
N LYS A 154 6.92 5.71 -16.26
CA LYS A 154 5.83 5.00 -16.96
C LYS A 154 4.51 5.02 -16.19
N TYR A 155 4.57 5.03 -14.86
CA TYR A 155 3.41 4.99 -13.96
C TYR A 155 3.43 6.18 -12.98
N PRO A 156 3.40 7.43 -13.49
CA PRO A 156 3.69 8.61 -12.67
C PRO A 156 2.73 8.80 -11.49
N LEU A 157 1.44 8.47 -11.65
CA LEU A 157 0.43 8.66 -10.62
C LEU A 157 0.73 7.79 -9.39
N MET A 158 1.11 6.52 -9.59
CA MET A 158 1.47 5.62 -8.49
C MET A 158 2.54 6.24 -7.58
N PHE A 159 3.61 6.76 -8.18
CA PHE A 159 4.71 7.34 -7.40
C PHE A 159 4.42 8.76 -6.89
N GLN A 160 3.46 9.44 -7.49
CA GLN A 160 3.00 10.77 -7.04
C GLN A 160 2.21 10.69 -5.73
N VAL A 161 1.39 9.65 -5.55
CA VAL A 161 0.52 9.49 -4.39
C VAL A 161 1.19 8.78 -3.20
N CYS A 162 2.40 8.20 -3.39
CA CYS A 162 3.08 7.44 -2.35
C CYS A 162 3.90 8.33 -1.40
N ASP A 163 3.75 8.11 -0.09
CA ASP A 163 4.58 8.71 0.95
C ASP A 163 5.95 8.04 1.03
N VAL A 164 6.00 6.75 0.75
CA VAL A 164 7.23 5.95 0.75
C VAL A 164 7.24 4.96 -0.40
N VAL A 165 8.43 4.76 -0.97
CA VAL A 165 8.68 3.75 -2.01
C VAL A 165 9.79 2.82 -1.53
N LEU A 166 9.48 1.53 -1.44
CA LEU A 166 10.45 0.47 -1.15
C LEU A 166 11.01 -0.05 -2.46
N ILE A 167 12.32 0.05 -2.66
CA ILE A 167 13.00 -0.58 -3.81
C ILE A 167 13.47 -1.94 -3.35
N ASN A 168 12.70 -2.98 -3.72
CA ASN A 168 12.90 -4.35 -3.23
C ASN A 168 13.77 -5.18 -4.18
N LYS A 169 14.27 -6.30 -3.66
CA LYS A 169 15.13 -7.27 -4.37
C LYS A 169 16.48 -6.66 -4.76
N THR A 170 17.08 -5.85 -3.86
CA THR A 170 18.39 -5.25 -4.09
C THR A 170 19.49 -6.28 -4.27
N ASP A 171 19.32 -7.50 -3.74
CA ASP A 171 20.24 -8.63 -3.88
C ASP A 171 20.45 -9.07 -5.34
N VAL A 172 19.50 -8.80 -6.23
CA VAL A 172 19.63 -9.15 -7.65
C VAL A 172 20.06 -7.97 -8.54
N ALA A 173 20.29 -6.79 -7.97
CA ALA A 173 20.70 -5.61 -8.75
C ALA A 173 21.93 -5.85 -9.66
N PRO A 174 22.95 -6.62 -9.27
CA PRO A 174 24.09 -6.91 -10.14
C PRO A 174 23.75 -7.66 -11.44
N TYR A 175 22.56 -8.25 -11.53
CA TYR A 175 22.12 -9.06 -12.68
C TYR A 175 21.13 -8.32 -13.59
N PHE A 176 20.79 -7.07 -13.25
CA PHE A 176 19.84 -6.25 -13.99
C PHE A 176 20.44 -4.90 -14.37
N ASP A 177 19.99 -4.33 -15.47
CA ASP A 177 20.27 -2.94 -15.83
C ASP A 177 19.36 -2.02 -14.99
N PHE A 178 19.75 -1.83 -13.72
CA PHE A 178 19.01 -1.05 -12.74
C PHE A 178 19.96 -0.09 -12.00
N ASP A 179 19.68 1.19 -12.14
CA ASP A 179 20.39 2.25 -11.46
C ASP A 179 19.56 2.81 -10.31
N LEU A 180 19.99 2.56 -9.08
CA LEU A 180 19.28 2.98 -7.87
C LEU A 180 19.15 4.51 -7.76
N ASP A 181 20.18 5.24 -8.13
CA ASP A 181 20.18 6.69 -8.03
C ASP A 181 19.27 7.33 -9.08
N LYS A 182 19.29 6.83 -10.31
CA LYS A 182 18.30 7.20 -11.33
C LYS A 182 16.88 6.89 -10.89
N CYS A 183 16.64 5.73 -10.32
CA CYS A 183 15.32 5.36 -9.81
C CYS A 183 14.85 6.35 -8.75
N ARG A 184 15.72 6.73 -7.80
CA ARG A 184 15.43 7.77 -6.80
C ARG A 184 15.12 9.12 -7.44
N GLU A 185 15.90 9.54 -8.43
CA GLU A 185 15.65 10.79 -9.17
C GLU A 185 14.28 10.75 -9.85
N HIS A 186 13.93 9.65 -10.53
CA HIS A 186 12.65 9.48 -11.19
C HIS A 186 11.48 9.52 -10.19
N ILE A 187 11.61 8.91 -9.02
CA ILE A 187 10.61 8.99 -7.94
C ILE A 187 10.49 10.43 -7.44
N LYS A 188 11.61 11.09 -7.15
CA LYS A 188 11.63 12.47 -6.66
C LYS A 188 11.07 13.49 -7.65
N MET A 189 11.20 13.23 -8.95
CA MET A 189 10.54 14.04 -9.98
C MET A 189 9.00 13.95 -9.91
N ARG A 190 8.44 12.83 -9.41
CA ARG A 190 6.98 12.64 -9.26
C ARG A 190 6.49 13.13 -7.91
N ASN A 191 7.24 12.82 -6.86
CA ASN A 191 6.95 13.25 -5.50
C ASN A 191 8.25 13.60 -4.75
N PRO A 192 8.61 14.87 -4.66
CA PRO A 192 9.82 15.30 -3.96
C PRO A 192 9.85 14.92 -2.48
N SER A 193 8.68 14.74 -1.84
CA SER A 193 8.55 14.39 -0.43
C SER A 193 8.60 12.88 -0.15
N ALA A 194 8.40 12.02 -1.17
CA ALA A 194 8.40 10.57 -0.98
C ALA A 194 9.73 10.08 -0.39
N VAL A 195 9.67 9.26 0.65
CA VAL A 195 10.84 8.57 1.20
C VAL A 195 11.17 7.38 0.30
N VAL A 196 12.45 7.13 0.01
CA VAL A 196 12.87 5.99 -0.83
C VAL A 196 13.81 5.11 -0.02
N ILE A 197 13.38 3.87 0.22
CA ILE A 197 14.11 2.90 1.06
C ILE A 197 14.44 1.67 0.21
N PRO A 198 15.72 1.42 -0.11
CA PRO A 198 16.14 0.16 -0.73
C PRO A 198 16.09 -0.96 0.30
N ILE A 199 15.51 -2.10 -0.09
CA ILE A 199 15.37 -3.28 0.77
C ILE A 199 15.65 -4.58 0.00
N CYS A 200 16.03 -5.60 0.73
CA CYS A 200 15.90 -6.99 0.29
C CYS A 200 15.02 -7.75 1.30
N ALA A 201 13.74 -7.87 1.01
CA ALA A 201 12.82 -8.55 1.92
C ALA A 201 13.18 -10.03 2.15
N LYS A 202 13.89 -10.66 1.20
CA LYS A 202 14.38 -12.05 1.32
C LYS A 202 15.46 -12.18 2.38
N THR A 203 16.43 -11.29 2.41
CA THR A 203 17.57 -11.33 3.36
C THR A 203 17.30 -10.56 4.64
N GLY A 204 16.38 -9.58 4.60
CA GLY A 204 16.10 -8.64 5.68
C GLY A 204 16.89 -7.32 5.57
N GLU A 205 17.81 -7.20 4.64
CA GLU A 205 18.60 -5.98 4.44
C GLU A 205 17.69 -4.77 4.16
N GLY A 206 17.90 -3.67 4.89
CA GLY A 206 17.15 -2.42 4.76
C GLY A 206 15.74 -2.45 5.34
N VAL A 207 15.22 -3.61 5.78
CA VAL A 207 13.85 -3.72 6.31
C VAL A 207 13.72 -3.03 7.67
N ASP A 208 14.79 -2.89 8.44
CA ASP A 208 14.80 -2.12 9.69
C ASP A 208 14.46 -0.64 9.44
N ALA A 209 15.03 -0.03 8.41
CA ALA A 209 14.74 1.36 8.05
C ALA A 209 13.27 1.55 7.64
N TRP A 210 12.67 0.55 7.00
CA TRP A 210 11.24 0.53 6.72
C TRP A 210 10.41 0.41 8.00
N ALA A 211 10.79 -0.48 8.93
CA ALA A 211 10.11 -0.65 10.21
C ALA A 211 10.20 0.63 11.06
N ASP A 212 11.35 1.31 11.07
CA ASP A 212 11.54 2.59 11.77
C ASP A 212 10.65 3.69 11.17
N TRP A 213 10.57 3.78 9.85
CA TRP A 213 9.65 4.71 9.19
C TRP A 213 8.19 4.46 9.62
N LEU A 214 7.76 3.19 9.70
CA LEU A 214 6.41 2.85 10.17
C LEU A 214 6.19 3.28 11.62
N ARG A 215 7.15 3.03 12.53
CA ARG A 215 7.09 3.46 13.93
C ARG A 215 6.89 4.96 14.04
N GLU A 216 7.66 5.72 13.28
CA GLU A 216 7.56 7.20 13.24
C GLU A 216 6.19 7.66 12.76
N GLN A 217 5.67 7.09 11.67
CA GLN A 217 4.37 7.48 11.12
C GLN A 217 3.22 7.13 12.08
N ILE A 218 3.26 5.95 12.70
CA ILE A 218 2.25 5.52 13.68
C ILE A 218 2.29 6.42 14.93
N ALA A 219 3.47 6.74 15.43
CA ALA A 219 3.63 7.65 16.57
C ALA A 219 3.09 9.07 16.24
N ALA A 220 3.41 9.59 15.06
CA ALA A 220 2.90 10.88 14.60
C ALA A 220 1.38 10.89 14.39
N TRP A 221 0.81 9.77 13.97
CA TRP A 221 -0.63 9.62 13.80
C TRP A 221 -1.37 9.62 15.14
N ARG A 222 -0.80 9.03 16.18
CA ARG A 222 -1.43 8.94 17.52
C ARG A 222 -1.43 10.27 18.29
N ASN A 223 -0.47 11.14 18.02
CA ASN A 223 -0.38 12.49 18.60
C ASN A 223 -1.26 13.48 17.81
#